data_3f75691bb6479dde5a8b3c6569d99531
#
_entry.id   3f75691bb6479dde5a8b3c6569d99531
#
_cell.length_a   1.000
_cell.length_b   1.000
_cell.length_c   1.000
_cell.angle_alpha   90.00
_cell.angle_beta   90.00
_cell.angle_gamma   90.00
#
_symmetry.space_group_name_H-M   'P 1'
#
loop_
_entity.id
_entity.type
_entity.pdbx_description
1 polymer ?
#
loop_
_entity_poly.entity_id
_entity_poly.type
_entity_poly.pdbx_seq_one_letter_code
_entity_poly.pdbx_strand_id
1 'polypeptide(L)'
;MAKVLIIGAGGVGGVVTHKCAQVPEVFSEIVLVSRTESKCKAIAEQIDGPIKTAQVDADQVPELVALLEREKPDLVINVALPYQDLTIMDACLESGVDYLDTANYEPPGVAKFEYSWQWAYQDRFQQAGRMALLGSGFDPGVTNVFTAYIKKHCLDEIHTLDIIDCNAGDHGYPFATNFNPEINIREVTAKGRYWEAGAWRE
;
A
#
# COMPACT_ATOMS: atom_id res chain seq x y z
N MET A 1 -4.34 20.20 7.49
CA MET A 1 -3.92 19.81 6.13
C MET A 1 -2.59 19.09 6.28
N ALA A 2 -2.48 17.92 5.70
CA ALA A 2 -1.33 17.04 5.87
C ALA A 2 -0.40 17.09 4.66
N LYS A 3 0.89 16.86 4.88
CA LYS A 3 1.87 16.56 3.84
C LYS A 3 2.00 15.06 3.68
N VAL A 4 1.81 14.55 2.47
CA VAL A 4 1.92 13.12 2.17
C VAL A 4 3.12 12.84 1.28
N LEU A 5 3.84 11.75 1.60
CA LEU A 5 4.90 11.23 0.76
C LEU A 5 4.47 9.86 0.23
N ILE A 6 4.41 9.72 -1.10
CA ILE A 6 3.97 8.52 -1.80
C ILE A 6 5.19 7.80 -2.36
N ILE A 7 5.41 6.55 -1.95
CA ILE A 7 6.52 5.72 -2.43
C ILE A 7 6.00 4.72 -3.45
N GLY A 8 6.46 4.87 -4.70
CA GLY A 8 6.08 4.03 -5.83
C GLY A 8 5.44 4.84 -6.96
N ALA A 9 6.06 4.80 -8.15
CA ALA A 9 5.59 5.49 -9.35
C ALA A 9 5.20 4.48 -10.45
N GLY A 10 4.48 3.44 -10.06
CA GLY A 10 3.82 2.49 -10.94
C GLY A 10 2.36 2.88 -11.22
N GLY A 11 1.57 1.96 -11.78
CA GLY A 11 0.16 2.19 -12.06
C GLY A 11 -0.64 2.63 -10.83
N VAL A 12 -0.50 1.90 -9.71
CA VAL A 12 -1.17 2.24 -8.44
C VAL A 12 -0.68 3.59 -7.91
N GLY A 13 0.64 3.84 -7.94
CA GLY A 13 1.22 5.11 -7.50
C GLY A 13 0.69 6.32 -8.28
N GLY A 14 0.52 6.18 -9.60
CA GLY A 14 -0.14 7.19 -10.42
C GLY A 14 -1.56 7.48 -9.95
N VAL A 15 -2.38 6.44 -9.79
CA VAL A 15 -3.78 6.59 -9.33
C VAL A 15 -3.84 7.24 -7.94
N VAL A 16 -3.03 6.76 -6.98
CA VAL A 16 -3.01 7.32 -5.61
C VAL A 16 -2.60 8.80 -5.64
N THR A 17 -1.56 9.16 -6.40
CA THR A 17 -1.13 10.56 -6.52
C THR A 17 -2.23 11.45 -7.08
N HIS A 18 -2.92 11.02 -8.15
CA HIS A 18 -4.07 11.73 -8.70
C HIS A 18 -5.19 11.89 -7.68
N LYS A 19 -5.50 10.83 -6.90
CA LYS A 19 -6.57 10.90 -5.89
C LYS A 19 -6.21 11.79 -4.71
N CYS A 20 -4.98 11.77 -4.24
CA CYS A 20 -4.51 12.69 -3.20
C CYS A 20 -4.58 14.16 -3.67
N ALA A 21 -4.22 14.42 -4.93
CA ALA A 21 -4.28 15.77 -5.50
C ALA A 21 -5.72 16.32 -5.65
N GLN A 22 -6.72 15.44 -5.72
CA GLN A 22 -8.14 15.82 -5.80
C GLN A 22 -8.74 16.28 -4.47
N VAL A 23 -8.03 16.10 -3.35
CA VAL A 23 -8.50 16.45 -2.00
C VAL A 23 -7.49 17.37 -1.28
N PRO A 24 -7.24 18.57 -1.81
CA PRO A 24 -6.22 19.48 -1.29
C PRO A 24 -6.53 19.97 0.14
N GLU A 25 -7.79 19.89 0.56
CA GLU A 25 -8.21 20.16 1.94
C GLU A 25 -7.70 19.11 2.94
N VAL A 26 -7.34 17.92 2.46
CA VAL A 26 -6.72 16.84 3.25
C VAL A 26 -5.21 16.88 3.07
N PHE A 27 -4.74 16.80 1.82
CA PHE A 27 -3.32 16.77 1.46
C PHE A 27 -2.92 18.08 0.78
N SER A 28 -2.30 18.98 1.54
CA SER A 28 -1.84 20.27 1.02
C SER A 28 -0.51 20.22 0.27
N GLU A 29 0.31 19.21 0.57
CA GLU A 29 1.59 18.96 -0.10
C GLU A 29 1.72 17.47 -0.43
N ILE A 30 2.14 17.19 -1.66
CA ILE A 30 2.36 15.81 -2.13
C ILE A 30 3.79 15.67 -2.62
N VAL A 31 4.48 14.65 -2.16
CA VAL A 31 5.82 14.26 -2.61
C VAL A 31 5.74 12.85 -3.20
N LEU A 32 5.96 12.70 -4.48
CA LEU A 32 5.99 11.40 -5.17
C LEU A 32 7.43 10.95 -5.37
N VAL A 33 7.76 9.74 -4.89
CA VAL A 33 9.12 9.23 -4.94
C VAL A 33 9.20 7.80 -5.47
N SER A 34 10.29 7.50 -6.16
CA SER A 34 10.62 6.13 -6.59
C SER A 34 12.10 6.02 -6.94
N ARG A 35 12.57 4.81 -7.23
CA ARG A 35 13.93 4.59 -7.76
C ARG A 35 14.18 5.27 -9.11
N THR A 36 13.12 5.57 -9.85
CA THR A 36 13.19 6.20 -11.18
C THR A 36 12.45 7.53 -11.16
N GLU A 37 13.14 8.61 -10.87
CA GLU A 37 12.54 9.95 -10.73
C GLU A 37 11.79 10.41 -11.99
N SER A 38 12.24 10.02 -13.19
CA SER A 38 11.55 10.35 -14.43
C SER A 38 10.11 9.83 -14.50
N LYS A 39 9.82 8.69 -13.87
CA LYS A 39 8.44 8.17 -13.74
C LYS A 39 7.59 9.06 -12.82
N CYS A 40 8.18 9.55 -11.74
CA CYS A 40 7.50 10.48 -10.83
C CYS A 40 7.17 11.79 -11.55
N LYS A 41 8.11 12.34 -12.33
CA LYS A 41 7.91 13.54 -13.13
C LYS A 41 6.81 13.36 -14.17
N ALA A 42 6.81 12.24 -14.89
CA ALA A 42 5.78 11.94 -15.89
C ALA A 42 4.36 11.84 -15.31
N ILE A 43 4.22 11.36 -14.06
CA ILE A 43 2.94 11.35 -13.33
C ILE A 43 2.59 12.79 -12.89
N ALA A 44 3.54 13.52 -12.31
CA ALA A 44 3.33 14.87 -11.83
C ALA A 44 2.89 15.84 -12.95
N GLU A 45 3.43 15.68 -14.16
CA GLU A 45 3.06 16.48 -15.34
C GLU A 45 1.60 16.28 -15.80
N GLN A 46 0.94 15.21 -15.36
CA GLN A 46 -0.47 14.91 -15.68
C GLN A 46 -1.45 15.46 -14.63
N ILE A 47 -0.94 16.06 -13.57
CA ILE A 47 -1.75 16.51 -12.43
C ILE A 47 -1.72 18.03 -12.33
N ASP A 48 -2.90 18.63 -12.27
CA ASP A 48 -3.02 20.06 -12.01
C ASP A 48 -2.64 20.36 -10.56
N GLY A 49 -1.51 21.02 -10.34
CA GLY A 49 -1.02 21.41 -9.04
C GLY A 49 0.44 21.00 -8.78
N PRO A 50 1.05 21.52 -7.72
CA PRO A 50 2.46 21.29 -7.45
C PRO A 50 2.66 19.92 -6.79
N ILE A 51 3.16 18.95 -7.55
CA ILE A 51 3.65 17.68 -7.02
C ILE A 51 5.18 17.75 -6.97
N LYS A 52 5.76 17.60 -5.78
CA LYS A 52 7.20 17.44 -5.63
C LYS A 52 7.61 16.03 -6.03
N THR A 53 8.77 15.88 -6.64
CA THR A 53 9.33 14.58 -7.00
C THR A 53 10.72 14.40 -6.43
N ALA A 54 11.08 13.18 -6.06
CA ALA A 54 12.43 12.83 -5.64
C ALA A 54 12.76 11.39 -6.02
N GLN A 55 14.05 11.08 -6.00
CA GLN A 55 14.56 9.74 -6.16
C GLN A 55 14.90 9.17 -4.79
N VAL A 56 14.53 7.89 -4.55
CA VAL A 56 14.95 7.12 -3.38
C VAL A 56 14.93 5.63 -3.70
N ASP A 57 15.87 4.90 -3.15
CA ASP A 57 15.81 3.44 -3.12
C ASP A 57 15.15 2.99 -1.81
N ALA A 58 13.94 2.44 -1.91
CA ALA A 58 13.17 2.00 -0.76
C ALA A 58 13.74 0.74 -0.05
N ASP A 59 14.74 0.11 -0.63
CA ASP A 59 15.50 -0.96 0.02
C ASP A 59 16.58 -0.41 0.98
N GLN A 60 16.82 0.91 0.98
CA GLN A 60 17.87 1.58 1.76
C GLN A 60 17.25 2.44 2.87
N VAL A 61 17.11 1.87 4.08
CA VAL A 61 16.55 2.60 5.24
C VAL A 61 17.22 3.95 5.48
N PRO A 62 18.57 4.08 5.44
CA PRO A 62 19.22 5.40 5.65
C PRO A 62 18.83 6.45 4.60
N GLU A 63 18.64 6.06 3.34
CA GLU A 63 18.19 6.99 2.29
C GLU A 63 16.76 7.44 2.51
N LEU A 64 15.88 6.50 2.91
CA LEU A 64 14.50 6.81 3.27
C LEU A 64 14.44 7.76 4.46
N VAL A 65 15.18 7.49 5.53
CA VAL A 65 15.23 8.35 6.73
C VAL A 65 15.68 9.76 6.35
N ALA A 66 16.78 9.90 5.60
CA ALA A 66 17.27 11.20 5.15
C ALA A 66 16.23 11.96 4.30
N LEU A 67 15.46 11.24 3.47
CA LEU A 67 14.37 11.81 2.70
C LEU A 67 13.22 12.26 3.61
N LEU A 68 12.78 11.41 4.55
CA LEU A 68 11.69 11.72 5.47
C LEU A 68 12.03 12.90 6.40
N GLU A 69 13.25 12.96 6.91
CA GLU A 69 13.73 14.09 7.71
C GLU A 69 13.78 15.42 6.93
N ARG A 70 14.15 15.36 5.65
CA ARG A 70 14.17 16.52 4.77
C ARG A 70 12.77 17.01 4.42
N GLU A 71 11.90 16.09 4.00
CA GLU A 71 10.56 16.43 3.53
C GLU A 71 9.55 16.61 4.66
N LYS A 72 9.74 15.95 5.79
CA LYS A 72 8.88 15.99 6.99
C LYS A 72 7.40 15.75 6.66
N PRO A 73 7.06 14.62 6.03
CA PRO A 73 5.66 14.31 5.77
C PRO A 73 4.96 13.91 7.09
N ASP A 74 3.64 14.10 7.13
CA ASP A 74 2.79 13.57 8.20
C ASP A 74 2.50 12.07 7.98
N LEU A 75 2.40 11.65 6.72
CA LEU A 75 2.04 10.30 6.30
C LEU A 75 2.90 9.82 5.14
N VAL A 76 3.37 8.58 5.21
CA VAL A 76 3.89 7.83 4.08
C VAL A 76 2.82 6.90 3.55
N ILE A 77 2.51 6.97 2.25
CA ILE A 77 1.70 5.99 1.52
C ILE A 77 2.63 5.11 0.70
N ASN A 78 2.72 3.85 1.09
CA ASN A 78 3.53 2.86 0.38
C ASN A 78 2.70 2.13 -0.67
N VAL A 79 3.03 2.36 -1.93
CA VAL A 79 2.50 1.66 -3.11
C VAL A 79 3.64 1.15 -3.99
N ALA A 80 4.78 0.91 -3.37
CA ALA A 80 5.91 0.21 -3.97
C ALA A 80 5.63 -1.31 -4.06
N LEU A 81 6.64 -2.10 -4.38
CA LEU A 81 6.51 -3.54 -4.33
C LEU A 81 6.46 -4.03 -2.86
N PRO A 82 5.76 -5.13 -2.57
CA PRO A 82 5.60 -5.64 -1.20
C PRO A 82 6.92 -6.01 -0.50
N TYR A 83 7.98 -6.19 -1.27
CA TYR A 83 9.32 -6.50 -0.75
C TYR A 83 9.93 -5.38 0.11
N GLN A 84 9.47 -4.13 -0.08
CA GLN A 84 9.99 -2.94 0.59
C GLN A 84 9.19 -2.54 1.85
N ASP A 85 8.09 -3.20 2.17
CA ASP A 85 7.19 -2.77 3.25
C ASP A 85 7.93 -2.61 4.58
N LEU A 86 8.73 -3.61 4.97
CA LEU A 86 9.40 -3.59 6.27
C LEU A 86 10.49 -2.52 6.34
N THR A 87 11.25 -2.30 5.26
CA THR A 87 12.27 -1.23 5.21
C THR A 87 11.63 0.15 5.29
N ILE A 88 10.48 0.34 4.66
CA ILE A 88 9.73 1.59 4.73
C ILE A 88 9.13 1.79 6.14
N MET A 89 8.59 0.73 6.77
CA MET A 89 8.10 0.79 8.15
C MET A 89 9.22 1.14 9.14
N ASP A 90 10.42 0.57 8.98
CA ASP A 90 11.59 0.93 9.79
C ASP A 90 11.95 2.41 9.64
N ALA A 91 12.01 2.92 8.41
CA ALA A 91 12.29 4.33 8.16
C ALA A 91 11.20 5.27 8.74
N CYS A 92 9.93 4.89 8.64
CA CYS A 92 8.81 5.65 9.23
C CYS A 92 8.92 5.72 10.75
N LEU A 93 9.25 4.61 11.41
CA LEU A 93 9.46 4.59 12.86
C LEU A 93 10.65 5.46 13.29
N GLU A 94 11.79 5.36 12.59
CA GLU A 94 12.99 6.14 12.90
C GLU A 94 12.74 7.64 12.71
N SER A 95 11.99 8.03 11.69
CA SER A 95 11.66 9.43 11.39
C SER A 95 10.40 9.93 12.10
N GLY A 96 9.68 9.08 12.83
CA GLY A 96 8.45 9.45 13.54
C GLY A 96 7.32 9.87 12.60
N VAL A 97 7.08 9.13 11.52
CA VAL A 97 6.06 9.39 10.49
C VAL A 97 5.04 8.26 10.48
N ASP A 98 3.77 8.58 10.23
CA ASP A 98 2.71 7.59 10.07
C ASP A 98 2.85 6.83 8.76
N TYR A 99 2.42 5.56 8.76
CA TYR A 99 2.57 4.63 7.63
C TYR A 99 1.21 4.12 7.14
N LEU A 100 1.08 3.95 5.83
CA LEU A 100 -0.06 3.28 5.20
C LEU A 100 0.44 2.44 4.02
N ASP A 101 -0.07 1.21 3.89
CA ASP A 101 0.16 0.36 2.72
C ASP A 101 -1.15 -0.16 2.10
N THR A 102 -1.02 -0.80 0.94
CA THR A 102 -2.13 -1.39 0.20
C THR A 102 -2.00 -2.90 0.02
N ALA A 103 -0.90 -3.50 0.47
CA ALA A 103 -0.60 -4.92 0.31
C ALA A 103 0.25 -5.44 1.48
N ASN A 104 0.27 -6.75 1.66
CA ASN A 104 1.13 -7.39 2.65
C ASN A 104 2.58 -7.52 2.17
N TYR A 105 3.50 -7.50 3.12
CA TYR A 105 4.91 -7.84 2.86
C TYR A 105 5.03 -9.26 2.31
N GLU A 106 5.91 -9.43 1.35
CA GLU A 106 6.23 -10.71 0.76
C GLU A 106 7.76 -10.91 0.68
N PRO A 107 8.31 -11.97 1.27
CA PRO A 107 9.72 -12.28 1.10
C PRO A 107 10.06 -12.53 -0.38
N PRO A 108 11.15 -11.98 -0.93
CA PRO A 108 11.48 -12.14 -2.36
C PRO A 108 11.62 -13.59 -2.83
N GLY A 109 12.07 -14.49 -1.95
CA GLY A 109 12.31 -15.89 -2.26
C GLY A 109 11.12 -16.84 -2.11
N VAL A 110 9.99 -16.38 -1.55
CA VAL A 110 8.85 -17.25 -1.20
C VAL A 110 7.54 -16.50 -1.44
N ALA A 111 6.65 -17.09 -2.24
CA ALA A 111 5.28 -16.60 -2.35
C ALA A 111 4.52 -16.92 -1.06
N LYS A 112 4.36 -15.92 -0.19
CA LYS A 112 3.71 -16.09 1.11
C LYS A 112 2.95 -14.82 1.48
N PHE A 113 1.64 -14.86 1.30
CA PHE A 113 0.74 -13.73 1.49
C PHE A 113 0.20 -13.73 2.92
N GLU A 114 0.83 -12.97 3.82
CA GLU A 114 0.38 -12.81 5.20
C GLU A 114 0.88 -11.52 5.84
N TYR A 115 0.07 -10.93 6.70
CA TYR A 115 0.40 -9.71 7.44
C TYR A 115 1.20 -9.93 8.72
N SER A 116 1.58 -11.16 9.06
CA SER A 116 2.31 -11.45 10.30
C SER A 116 3.60 -10.66 10.45
N TRP A 117 4.28 -10.39 9.35
CA TRP A 117 5.51 -9.58 9.30
C TRP A 117 5.28 -8.13 9.70
N GLN A 118 4.24 -7.49 9.15
CA GLN A 118 3.89 -6.12 9.47
C GLN A 118 3.23 -6.01 10.85
N TRP A 119 2.40 -6.98 11.26
CA TRP A 119 1.84 -7.05 12.60
C TRP A 119 2.89 -7.15 13.70
N ALA A 120 4.06 -7.70 13.43
CA ALA A 120 5.18 -7.73 14.37
C ALA A 120 5.70 -6.32 14.74
N TYR A 121 5.34 -5.30 13.98
CA TYR A 121 5.67 -3.89 14.25
C TYR A 121 4.69 -3.19 15.19
N GLN A 122 3.59 -3.82 15.57
CA GLN A 122 2.51 -3.19 16.36
C GLN A 122 3.02 -2.48 17.61
N ASP A 123 3.80 -3.16 18.44
CA ASP A 123 4.30 -2.60 19.69
C ASP A 123 5.25 -1.41 19.45
N ARG A 124 6.05 -1.47 18.39
CA ARG A 124 6.99 -0.40 18.02
C ARG A 124 6.24 0.87 17.60
N PHE A 125 5.22 0.74 16.73
CA PHE A 125 4.37 1.87 16.32
C PHE A 125 3.57 2.43 17.50
N GLN A 126 3.02 1.58 18.36
CA GLN A 126 2.30 2.00 19.56
C GLN A 126 3.21 2.77 20.54
N GLN A 127 4.42 2.28 20.79
CA GLN A 127 5.40 2.96 21.65
C GLN A 127 5.87 4.29 21.06
N ALA A 128 6.00 4.38 19.75
CA ALA A 128 6.34 5.61 19.05
C ALA A 128 5.17 6.61 18.98
N GLY A 129 3.95 6.21 19.37
CA GLY A 129 2.74 7.03 19.22
C GLY A 129 2.41 7.31 17.75
N ARG A 130 2.71 6.35 16.86
CA ARG A 130 2.51 6.45 15.41
C ARG A 130 1.51 5.42 14.94
N MET A 131 0.85 5.73 13.82
CA MET A 131 -0.10 4.85 13.16
C MET A 131 0.58 4.05 12.04
N ALA A 132 0.23 2.77 11.93
CA ALA A 132 0.42 1.98 10.72
C ALA A 132 -0.93 1.43 10.27
N LEU A 133 -1.45 1.91 9.15
CA LEU A 133 -2.67 1.39 8.53
C LEU A 133 -2.29 0.40 7.44
N LEU A 134 -2.58 -0.88 7.68
CA LEU A 134 -2.21 -1.97 6.80
C LEU A 134 -3.37 -2.39 5.90
N GLY A 135 -3.06 -2.73 4.64
CA GLY A 135 -4.03 -3.27 3.71
C GLY A 135 -5.13 -2.29 3.30
N SER A 136 -4.79 -1.02 3.10
CA SER A 136 -5.74 0.00 2.63
C SER A 136 -5.87 -0.01 1.10
N GLY A 137 -5.98 -1.21 0.52
CA GLY A 137 -6.19 -1.43 -0.90
C GLY A 137 -7.63 -1.81 -1.24
N PHE A 138 -7.80 -2.58 -2.31
CA PHE A 138 -9.10 -3.12 -2.68
C PHE A 138 -9.32 -4.47 -1.97
N ASP A 139 -8.40 -5.42 -2.17
CA ASP A 139 -8.38 -6.73 -1.55
C ASP A 139 -6.92 -7.10 -1.21
N PRO A 140 -6.52 -6.84 0.03
CA PRO A 140 -7.29 -6.39 1.20
C PRO A 140 -7.62 -4.89 1.21
N GLY A 141 -8.70 -4.54 1.93
CA GLY A 141 -9.08 -3.16 2.21
C GLY A 141 -10.57 -2.92 2.06
N VAL A 142 -11.05 -2.52 0.88
CA VAL A 142 -12.48 -2.24 0.61
C VAL A 142 -13.35 -3.44 0.93
N THR A 143 -12.95 -4.64 0.58
CA THR A 143 -13.67 -5.89 0.87
C THR A 143 -13.86 -6.13 2.36
N ASN A 144 -12.83 -5.82 3.17
CA ASN A 144 -12.91 -5.87 4.63
C ASN A 144 -13.91 -4.84 5.19
N VAL A 145 -13.89 -3.62 4.65
CA VAL A 145 -14.82 -2.54 5.05
C VAL A 145 -16.25 -2.93 4.72
N PHE A 146 -16.51 -3.47 3.52
CA PHE A 146 -17.85 -3.95 3.15
C PHE A 146 -18.33 -5.07 4.06
N THR A 147 -17.47 -6.04 4.36
CA THR A 147 -17.78 -7.13 5.29
C THR A 147 -18.15 -6.59 6.67
N ALA A 148 -17.33 -5.70 7.22
CA ALA A 148 -17.57 -5.09 8.52
C ALA A 148 -18.87 -4.26 8.55
N TYR A 149 -19.13 -3.49 7.49
CA TYR A 149 -20.33 -2.69 7.36
C TYR A 149 -21.60 -3.55 7.31
N ILE A 150 -21.60 -4.59 6.46
CA ILE A 150 -22.75 -5.50 6.32
C ILE A 150 -23.01 -6.25 7.63
N LYS A 151 -21.95 -6.76 8.28
CA LYS A 151 -22.08 -7.41 9.58
C LYS A 151 -22.69 -6.47 10.62
N LYS A 152 -22.27 -5.21 10.66
CA LYS A 152 -22.72 -4.25 11.65
C LYS A 152 -24.18 -3.79 11.45
N HIS A 153 -24.62 -3.66 10.20
CA HIS A 153 -25.86 -2.97 9.86
C HIS A 153 -26.93 -3.84 9.22
N CYS A 154 -26.59 -5.02 8.69
CA CYS A 154 -27.49 -5.80 7.86
C CYS A 154 -27.66 -7.25 8.30
N LEU A 155 -26.73 -7.82 9.07
CA LEU A 155 -26.69 -9.23 9.45
C LEU A 155 -26.47 -9.41 10.94
N ASP A 156 -27.21 -10.35 11.54
CA ASP A 156 -26.96 -10.79 12.93
C ASP A 156 -25.73 -11.70 13.02
N GLU A 157 -25.57 -12.58 12.04
CA GLU A 157 -24.48 -13.56 11.98
C GLU A 157 -24.01 -13.79 10.55
N ILE A 158 -22.72 -14.04 10.36
CA ILE A 158 -22.12 -14.45 9.10
C ILE A 158 -21.78 -15.93 9.16
N HIS A 159 -22.44 -16.75 8.33
CA HIS A 159 -22.17 -18.18 8.23
C HIS A 159 -21.07 -18.50 7.21
N THR A 160 -21.08 -17.80 6.08
CA THR A 160 -20.08 -17.90 5.02
C THR A 160 -19.73 -16.55 4.49
N LEU A 161 -18.48 -16.38 4.08
CA LEU A 161 -17.97 -15.18 3.41
C LEU A 161 -17.10 -15.63 2.24
N ASP A 162 -17.54 -15.31 1.04
CA ASP A 162 -16.77 -15.49 -0.19
C ASP A 162 -16.49 -14.12 -0.80
N ILE A 163 -15.22 -13.85 -1.10
CA ILE A 163 -14.78 -12.64 -1.79
C ILE A 163 -14.41 -13.05 -3.20
N ILE A 164 -15.14 -12.51 -4.17
CA ILE A 164 -14.92 -12.78 -5.59
C ILE A 164 -14.80 -11.44 -6.29
N ASP A 165 -13.69 -11.23 -6.96
CA ASP A 165 -13.46 -10.09 -7.81
C ASP A 165 -13.21 -10.51 -9.26
N CYS A 166 -13.47 -9.62 -10.19
CA CYS A 166 -13.16 -9.83 -11.60
C CYS A 166 -12.68 -8.53 -12.25
N ASN A 167 -11.72 -8.64 -13.14
CA ASN A 167 -11.30 -7.54 -13.97
C ASN A 167 -12.12 -7.52 -15.26
N ALA A 168 -13.00 -6.53 -15.40
CA ALA A 168 -13.83 -6.33 -16.59
C ALA A 168 -13.20 -5.33 -17.60
N GLY A 169 -11.95 -4.88 -17.34
CA GLY A 169 -11.23 -3.97 -18.22
C GLY A 169 -10.76 -4.66 -19.51
N ASP A 170 -10.76 -3.90 -20.60
CA ASP A 170 -10.14 -4.30 -21.86
C ASP A 170 -8.91 -3.41 -22.11
N HIS A 171 -7.74 -4.02 -22.16
CA HIS A 171 -6.47 -3.36 -22.42
C HIS A 171 -6.02 -3.48 -23.89
N GLY A 172 -6.81 -4.12 -24.75
CA GLY A 172 -6.46 -4.40 -26.14
C GLY A 172 -5.34 -5.43 -26.33
N TYR A 173 -4.99 -6.18 -25.29
CA TYR A 173 -3.98 -7.25 -25.30
C TYR A 173 -4.57 -8.57 -24.82
N PRO A 174 -4.05 -9.72 -25.33
CA PRO A 174 -4.51 -11.05 -24.88
C PRO A 174 -4.30 -11.30 -23.39
N PHE A 175 -3.29 -10.64 -22.80
CA PHE A 175 -3.00 -10.66 -21.37
C PHE A 175 -2.50 -9.29 -20.94
N ALA A 176 -3.07 -8.77 -19.86
CA ALA A 176 -2.62 -7.54 -19.22
C ALA A 176 -2.90 -7.58 -17.71
N THR A 177 -2.09 -6.89 -16.94
CA THR A 177 -2.28 -6.68 -15.50
C THR A 177 -2.22 -5.19 -15.18
N ASN A 178 -2.93 -4.77 -14.13
CA ASN A 178 -2.93 -3.39 -13.67
C ASN A 178 -1.77 -3.06 -12.72
N PHE A 179 -1.07 -4.10 -12.23
CA PHE A 179 0.08 -3.98 -11.35
C PHE A 179 1.18 -4.98 -11.79
N ASN A 180 2.21 -5.18 -10.96
CA ASN A 180 3.36 -6.00 -11.33
C ASN A 180 2.94 -7.44 -11.74
N PRO A 181 3.26 -7.90 -12.97
CA PRO A 181 2.87 -9.23 -13.45
C PRO A 181 3.45 -10.38 -12.60
N GLU A 182 4.63 -10.20 -12.01
CA GLU A 182 5.25 -11.19 -11.12
C GLU A 182 4.36 -11.45 -9.90
N ILE A 183 3.84 -10.40 -9.27
CA ILE A 183 2.95 -10.54 -8.11
C ILE A 183 1.69 -11.32 -8.48
N ASN A 184 1.07 -11.04 -9.64
CA ASN A 184 -0.07 -11.83 -10.12
C ASN A 184 0.27 -13.31 -10.29
N ILE A 185 1.44 -13.64 -10.86
CA ILE A 185 1.88 -15.03 -11.03
C ILE A 185 2.06 -15.69 -9.67
N ARG A 186 2.66 -14.99 -8.72
CA ARG A 186 2.89 -15.49 -7.36
C ARG A 186 1.55 -15.75 -6.65
N GLU A 187 0.58 -14.86 -6.76
CA GLU A 187 -0.76 -15.04 -6.20
C GLU A 187 -1.46 -16.29 -6.74
N VAL A 188 -1.52 -16.48 -8.06
CA VAL A 188 -2.21 -17.63 -8.65
C VAL A 188 -1.46 -18.96 -8.50
N THR A 189 -0.19 -18.93 -8.13
CA THR A 189 0.63 -20.13 -7.89
C THR A 189 0.81 -20.45 -6.39
N ALA A 190 0.47 -19.53 -5.49
CA ALA A 190 0.48 -19.78 -4.06
C ALA A 190 -0.66 -20.74 -3.67
N LYS A 191 -0.45 -21.47 -2.57
CA LYS A 191 -1.53 -22.26 -1.99
C LYS A 191 -2.59 -21.35 -1.38
N GLY A 192 -3.85 -21.66 -1.65
CA GLY A 192 -4.97 -20.94 -1.07
C GLY A 192 -5.09 -21.18 0.42
N ARG A 193 -5.48 -20.15 1.18
CA ARG A 193 -5.78 -20.26 2.60
C ARG A 193 -7.20 -19.79 2.88
N TYR A 194 -7.92 -20.52 3.67
CA TYR A 194 -9.29 -20.21 4.06
C TYR A 194 -9.54 -20.50 5.53
N TRP A 195 -10.54 -19.84 6.09
CA TRP A 195 -10.93 -20.05 7.49
C TRP A 195 -12.12 -21.00 7.55
N GLU A 196 -11.99 -22.10 8.32
CA GLU A 196 -13.04 -23.08 8.51
C GLU A 196 -13.01 -23.63 9.92
N ALA A 197 -14.18 -23.76 10.55
CA ALA A 197 -14.36 -24.34 11.89
C ALA A 197 -13.42 -23.74 12.96
N GLY A 198 -13.22 -22.42 12.93
CA GLY A 198 -12.39 -21.72 13.90
C GLY A 198 -10.87 -21.83 13.67
N ALA A 199 -10.43 -22.28 12.50
CA ALA A 199 -9.01 -22.43 12.18
C ALA A 199 -8.69 -22.11 10.72
N TRP A 200 -7.46 -21.63 10.47
CA TRP A 200 -6.92 -21.50 9.12
C TRP A 200 -6.61 -22.87 8.52
N ARG A 201 -7.02 -23.05 7.26
CA ARG A 201 -6.73 -24.21 6.40
C ARG A 201 -5.92 -23.76 5.19
N GLU A 202 -5.18 -24.72 4.60
CA GLU A 202 -4.38 -24.51 3.39
C GLU A 202 -4.69 -25.60 2.36
#